data_7a0c47191b11e1fd968b2762ffa41a77
#
_entry.id   7a0c47191b11e1fd968b2762ffa41a77
#
_cell.length_a   1.000
_cell.length_b   1.000
_cell.length_c   1.000
_cell.angle_alpha   90.00
_cell.angle_beta   90.00
_cell.angle_gamma   90.00
#
_symmetry.space_group_name_H-M   'P 1'
#
loop_
_entity.id
_entity.type
_entity.pdbx_description
1 polymer ?
#
loop_
_entity_poly.entity_id
_entity_poly.type
_entity_poly.pdbx_seq_one_letter_code
_entity_poly.pdbx_strand_id
1 'polypeptide(L)'
;MRSAPFIALYVLLMLNTVGSRVLPESLPLPLLKLSAWLSGYWIAFLYYSLLLMVVHGIVYAVLRIFSFKLPFMQFAAAGAIVLAIFVAWGSWRAFSPVVRTETVVTDKLSSDKQYKIVLISDIHLGRELGYDYSKGLVELVNAQKPDLVLIAGDIMDERLQYIIEEDSLAPLKELQAPLGVXXXXELMETMIILIGLTS
;
A
#
# COMPACT_ATOMS: atom_id res chain seq x y z
N MET A 1 29.37 -8.81 25.09
CA MET A 1 29.78 -8.08 23.86
C MET A 1 29.06 -8.51 22.57
N ARG A 2 28.36 -9.66 22.53
CA ARG A 2 27.62 -10.12 21.32
C ARG A 2 26.36 -9.33 20.98
N SER A 3 25.80 -8.59 21.93
CA SER A 3 24.55 -7.81 21.72
C SER A 3 24.76 -6.41 21.14
N ALA A 4 25.98 -5.87 21.21
CA ALA A 4 26.25 -4.49 20.79
C ALA A 4 25.83 -4.19 19.32
N PRO A 5 26.17 -5.03 18.32
CA PRO A 5 25.73 -4.74 16.95
C PRO A 5 24.21 -4.78 16.77
N PHE A 6 23.53 -5.66 17.48
CA PHE A 6 22.05 -5.72 17.43
C PHE A 6 21.43 -4.45 18.03
N ILE A 7 21.96 -3.98 19.16
CA ILE A 7 21.49 -2.74 19.81
C ILE A 7 21.75 -1.55 18.88
N ALA A 8 22.94 -1.48 18.27
CA ALA A 8 23.28 -0.42 17.33
C ALA A 8 22.32 -0.40 16.12
N LEU A 9 22.07 -1.57 15.53
CA LEU A 9 21.12 -1.70 14.42
C LEU A 9 19.71 -1.28 14.82
N TYR A 10 19.23 -1.73 15.98
CA TYR A 10 17.92 -1.35 16.52
C TYR A 10 17.80 0.17 16.66
N VAL A 11 18.79 0.80 17.30
CA VAL A 11 18.81 2.26 17.51
C VAL A 11 18.83 2.98 16.16
N LEU A 12 19.63 2.49 15.21
CA LEU A 12 19.74 3.08 13.88
C LEU A 12 18.41 3.04 13.14
N LEU A 13 17.68 1.91 13.19
CA LEU A 13 16.37 1.77 12.58
C LEU A 13 15.33 2.67 13.28
N MET A 14 15.38 2.78 14.60
CA MET A 14 14.52 3.69 15.35
C MET A 14 14.77 5.15 14.97
N LEU A 15 16.04 5.55 14.86
CA LEU A 15 16.41 6.89 14.41
C LEU A 15 15.97 7.15 12.96
N ASN A 16 16.11 6.14 12.09
CA ASN A 16 15.64 6.24 10.71
C ASN A 16 14.13 6.46 10.63
N THR A 17 13.36 5.86 11.54
CA THR A 17 11.89 6.01 11.53
C THR A 17 11.47 7.47 11.68
N VAL A 18 12.15 8.20 12.55
CA VAL A 18 11.91 9.65 12.72
C VAL A 18 12.62 10.43 11.61
N GLY A 19 13.87 10.07 11.36
CA GLY A 19 14.75 10.76 10.40
C GLY A 19 14.19 10.78 8.98
N SER A 20 13.59 9.67 8.54
CA SER A 20 13.06 9.57 7.16
C SER A 20 12.07 10.68 6.79
N ARG A 21 11.39 11.24 7.80
CA ARG A 21 10.40 12.32 7.58
C ARG A 21 11.03 13.71 7.53
N VAL A 22 12.27 13.85 8.04
CA VAL A 22 12.95 15.14 8.14
C VAL A 22 14.27 15.20 7.35
N LEU A 23 14.58 14.14 6.60
CA LEU A 23 15.77 14.12 5.76
C LEU A 23 15.70 15.28 4.75
N PRO A 24 16.83 15.95 4.51
CA PRO A 24 16.88 17.05 3.53
C PRO A 24 16.67 16.51 2.11
N GLU A 25 15.90 17.25 1.32
CA GLU A 25 15.57 16.93 -0.06
C GLU A 25 16.78 16.94 -0.99
N SER A 26 17.88 17.54 -0.54
CA SER A 26 19.14 17.54 -1.29
C SER A 26 19.83 16.15 -1.36
N LEU A 27 19.34 15.18 -0.59
CA LEU A 27 19.89 13.80 -0.65
C LEU A 27 19.43 13.10 -1.93
N PRO A 28 20.28 12.22 -2.47
CA PRO A 28 19.88 11.43 -3.64
C PRO A 28 18.58 10.65 -3.41
N LEU A 29 17.68 10.69 -4.39
CA LEU A 29 16.38 10.04 -4.32
C LEU A 29 16.45 8.56 -3.90
N PRO A 30 17.39 7.73 -4.39
CA PRO A 30 17.48 6.34 -3.93
C PRO A 30 17.72 6.19 -2.43
N LEU A 31 18.46 7.12 -1.81
CA LEU A 31 18.67 7.10 -0.36
C LEU A 31 17.40 7.48 0.40
N LEU A 32 16.65 8.47 -0.12
CA LEU A 32 15.38 8.88 0.46
C LEU A 32 14.35 7.73 0.38
N LYS A 33 14.28 7.05 -0.77
CA LYS A 33 13.42 5.87 -0.94
C LYS A 33 13.81 4.75 0.01
N LEU A 34 15.08 4.41 0.06
CA LEU A 34 15.57 3.35 0.96
C LEU A 34 15.22 3.67 2.42
N SER A 35 15.43 4.93 2.84
CA SER A 35 15.09 5.38 4.19
C SER A 35 13.59 5.23 4.48
N ALA A 36 12.73 5.60 3.53
CA ALA A 36 11.27 5.48 3.65
C ALA A 36 10.84 4.01 3.76
N TRP A 37 11.33 3.16 2.85
CA TRP A 37 11.04 1.72 2.87
C TRP A 37 11.48 1.07 4.19
N LEU A 38 12.71 1.36 4.64
CA LEU A 38 13.23 0.86 5.92
C LEU A 38 12.34 1.32 7.08
N SER A 39 11.90 2.57 7.05
CA SER A 39 11.01 3.13 8.09
C SER A 39 9.67 2.40 8.13
N GLY A 40 9.02 2.24 6.98
CA GLY A 40 7.72 1.57 6.87
C GLY A 40 7.77 0.12 7.36
N TYR A 41 8.74 -0.65 6.85
CA TYR A 41 8.90 -2.06 7.28
C TYR A 41 9.30 -2.18 8.74
N TRP A 42 10.09 -1.23 9.26
CA TRP A 42 10.47 -1.23 10.67
C TRP A 42 9.27 -0.98 11.58
N ILE A 43 8.41 0.00 11.23
CA ILE A 43 7.17 0.27 11.97
C ILE A 43 6.27 -0.96 11.95
N ALA A 44 6.07 -1.55 10.77
CA ALA A 44 5.27 -2.76 10.63
C ALA A 44 5.83 -3.91 11.49
N PHE A 45 7.16 -4.12 11.43
CA PHE A 45 7.84 -5.13 12.26
C PHE A 45 7.59 -4.88 13.76
N LEU A 46 7.77 -3.66 14.24
CA LEU A 46 7.55 -3.32 15.64
C LEU A 46 6.10 -3.59 16.06
N TYR A 47 5.15 -3.10 15.25
CA TYR A 47 3.72 -3.24 15.55
C TYR A 47 3.31 -4.71 15.63
N TYR A 48 3.63 -5.49 14.61
CA TYR A 48 3.23 -6.91 14.58
C TYR A 48 4.02 -7.75 15.58
N SER A 49 5.29 -7.39 15.87
CA SER A 49 6.07 -8.06 16.93
C SER A 49 5.45 -7.84 18.31
N LEU A 50 4.96 -6.63 18.56
CA LEU A 50 4.27 -6.33 19.82
C LEU A 50 2.98 -7.16 19.94
N LEU A 51 2.16 -7.22 18.89
CA LEU A 51 0.94 -8.04 18.87
C LEU A 51 1.29 -9.52 19.10
N LEU A 52 2.30 -10.02 18.40
CA LEU A 52 2.76 -11.41 18.54
C LEU A 52 3.24 -11.69 19.97
N MET A 53 3.95 -10.75 20.59
CA MET A 53 4.43 -10.89 21.96
C MET A 53 3.26 -11.00 22.95
N VAL A 54 2.21 -10.19 22.76
CA VAL A 54 1.00 -10.26 23.58
C VAL A 54 0.31 -11.62 23.43
N VAL A 55 0.11 -12.07 22.19
CA VAL A 55 -0.50 -13.39 21.91
C VAL A 55 0.34 -14.50 22.52
N HIS A 56 1.66 -14.44 22.34
CA HIS A 56 2.61 -15.41 22.94
C HIS A 56 2.47 -15.47 24.46
N GLY A 57 2.40 -14.29 25.11
CA GLY A 57 2.25 -14.19 26.55
C GLY A 57 0.97 -14.84 27.04
N ILE A 58 -0.15 -14.56 26.34
CA ILE A 58 -1.47 -15.14 26.69
C ILE A 58 -1.43 -16.68 26.54
N VAL A 59 -0.97 -17.17 25.38
CA VAL A 59 -0.90 -18.60 25.09
C VAL A 59 0.01 -19.30 26.13
N TYR A 60 1.17 -18.71 26.40
CA TYR A 60 2.10 -19.25 27.39
C TYR A 60 1.46 -19.34 28.78
N ALA A 61 0.76 -18.27 29.22
CA ALA A 61 0.10 -18.24 30.51
C ALA A 61 -0.99 -19.31 30.62
N VAL A 62 -1.83 -19.44 29.56
CA VAL A 62 -2.90 -20.46 29.52
C VAL A 62 -2.29 -21.87 29.58
N LEU A 63 -1.27 -22.14 28.77
CA LEU A 63 -0.65 -23.47 28.76
C LEU A 63 0.01 -23.83 30.09
N ARG A 64 0.53 -22.83 30.81
CA ARG A 64 1.10 -23.03 32.16
C ARG A 64 0.03 -23.45 33.18
N ILE A 65 -1.20 -22.92 33.05
CA ILE A 65 -2.33 -23.34 33.90
C ILE A 65 -2.61 -24.84 33.72
N PHE A 66 -2.50 -25.32 32.49
CA PHE A 66 -2.74 -26.74 32.19
C PHE A 66 -1.47 -27.62 32.32
N SER A 67 -0.40 -27.08 32.89
CA SER A 67 0.89 -27.77 33.11
C SER A 67 1.59 -28.22 31.81
N PHE A 68 1.23 -27.65 30.66
CA PHE A 68 1.94 -27.92 29.39
C PHE A 68 3.28 -27.18 29.37
N LYS A 69 4.31 -27.87 28.94
CA LYS A 69 5.66 -27.32 28.77
C LYS A 69 5.91 -27.07 27.29
N LEU A 70 5.82 -25.81 26.85
CA LEU A 70 6.20 -25.42 25.50
C LEU A 70 7.68 -25.01 25.46
N PRO A 71 8.46 -25.54 24.52
CA PRO A 71 9.82 -25.03 24.33
C PRO A 71 9.74 -23.62 23.73
N PHE A 72 10.02 -22.63 24.56
CA PHE A 72 9.86 -21.21 24.27
C PHE A 72 10.51 -20.80 22.93
N MET A 73 11.74 -21.26 22.67
CA MET A 73 12.49 -20.90 21.46
C MET A 73 11.80 -21.40 20.19
N GLN A 74 11.26 -22.63 20.22
CA GLN A 74 10.57 -23.18 19.04
C GLN A 74 9.26 -22.44 18.78
N PHE A 75 8.54 -22.10 19.84
CA PHE A 75 7.30 -21.34 19.74
C PHE A 75 7.56 -19.92 19.23
N ALA A 76 8.61 -19.26 19.73
CA ALA A 76 9.00 -17.93 19.26
C ALA A 76 9.46 -17.96 17.80
N ALA A 77 10.21 -18.99 17.39
CA ALA A 77 10.66 -19.15 16.01
C ALA A 77 9.45 -19.35 15.06
N ALA A 78 8.48 -20.17 15.45
CA ALA A 78 7.25 -20.39 14.67
C ALA A 78 6.50 -19.06 14.49
N GLY A 79 6.37 -18.27 15.56
CA GLY A 79 5.74 -16.96 15.50
C GLY A 79 6.46 -16.00 14.55
N ALA A 80 7.80 -15.99 14.61
CA ALA A 80 8.61 -15.15 13.72
C ALA A 80 8.43 -15.54 12.24
N ILE A 81 8.33 -16.84 11.95
CA ILE A 81 8.08 -17.34 10.58
C ILE A 81 6.70 -16.87 10.11
N VAL A 82 5.67 -17.04 10.95
CA VAL A 82 4.30 -16.60 10.64
C VAL A 82 4.29 -15.09 10.36
N LEU A 83 4.98 -14.31 11.18
CA LEU A 83 5.09 -12.86 10.99
C LEU A 83 5.76 -12.52 9.65
N ALA A 84 6.86 -13.20 9.32
CA ALA A 84 7.57 -12.96 8.07
C ALA A 84 6.67 -13.26 6.86
N ILE A 85 5.95 -14.39 6.89
CA ILE A 85 5.00 -14.76 5.83
C ILE A 85 3.88 -13.71 5.71
N PHE A 86 3.34 -13.27 6.85
CA PHE A 86 2.25 -12.29 6.89
C PHE A 86 2.69 -10.95 6.31
N VAL A 87 3.88 -10.48 6.68
CA VAL A 87 4.43 -9.21 6.15
C VAL A 87 4.71 -9.33 4.65
N ALA A 88 5.30 -10.43 4.21
CA ALA A 88 5.58 -10.65 2.78
C ALA A 88 4.28 -10.71 1.96
N TRP A 89 3.27 -11.44 2.45
CA TRP A 89 1.96 -11.54 1.79
C TRP A 89 1.25 -10.18 1.75
N GLY A 90 1.27 -9.45 2.87
CA GLY A 90 0.69 -8.11 2.96
C GLY A 90 1.34 -7.12 2.01
N SER A 91 2.68 -7.17 1.93
CA SER A 91 3.45 -6.34 0.98
C SER A 91 3.04 -6.64 -0.45
N TRP A 92 3.03 -7.93 -0.82
CA TRP A 92 2.60 -8.33 -2.16
C TRP A 92 1.19 -7.83 -2.48
N ARG A 93 0.25 -7.93 -1.54
CA ARG A 93 -1.13 -7.46 -1.73
C ARG A 93 -1.19 -5.93 -1.88
N ALA A 94 -0.38 -5.20 -1.11
CA ALA A 94 -0.37 -3.74 -1.14
C ALA A 94 0.07 -3.18 -2.52
N PHE A 95 0.98 -3.91 -3.20
CA PHE A 95 1.47 -3.49 -4.52
C PHE A 95 0.76 -4.21 -5.68
N SER A 96 -0.37 -4.89 -5.41
CA SER A 96 -1.12 -5.64 -6.42
C SER A 96 -2.57 -5.14 -6.47
N PRO A 97 -2.82 -4.04 -7.19
CA PRO A 97 -4.18 -3.51 -7.30
C PRO A 97 -5.12 -4.53 -7.94
N VAL A 98 -6.36 -4.57 -7.48
CA VAL A 98 -7.38 -5.53 -7.92
C VAL A 98 -8.57 -4.77 -8.50
N VAL A 99 -8.96 -5.16 -9.71
CA VAL A 99 -10.17 -4.63 -10.34
C VAL A 99 -11.39 -5.32 -9.70
N ARG A 100 -12.32 -4.51 -9.22
CA ARG A 100 -13.65 -4.96 -8.79
C ARG A 100 -14.67 -4.47 -9.79
N THR A 101 -15.65 -5.32 -10.11
CA THR A 101 -16.71 -4.97 -11.06
C THR A 101 -18.04 -4.93 -10.31
N GLU A 102 -18.74 -3.82 -10.44
CA GLU A 102 -20.08 -3.64 -9.93
C GLU A 102 -21.01 -3.23 -11.09
N THR A 103 -22.25 -3.69 -11.06
CA THR A 103 -23.24 -3.32 -12.07
C THR A 103 -24.31 -2.46 -11.41
N VAL A 104 -24.53 -1.29 -11.96
CA VAL A 104 -25.56 -0.37 -11.49
C VAL A 104 -26.62 -0.23 -12.58
N VAL A 105 -27.85 -0.57 -12.25
CA VAL A 105 -29.00 -0.42 -13.13
C VAL A 105 -29.67 0.91 -12.83
N THR A 106 -29.97 1.70 -13.87
CA THR A 106 -30.59 3.01 -13.70
C THR A 106 -31.56 3.30 -14.85
N ASP A 107 -32.71 3.88 -14.52
CA ASP A 107 -33.72 4.35 -15.46
C ASP A 107 -33.38 5.71 -16.09
N LYS A 108 -32.25 6.31 -15.72
CA LYS A 108 -31.82 7.61 -16.26
C LYS A 108 -31.11 7.50 -17.60
N LEU A 109 -30.76 6.29 -18.00
CA LEU A 109 -30.15 6.05 -19.30
C LEU A 109 -31.20 5.63 -20.32
N SER A 110 -30.95 5.93 -21.60
CA SER A 110 -31.78 5.39 -22.71
C SER A 110 -31.70 3.86 -22.70
N SER A 111 -32.79 3.21 -23.04
CA SER A 111 -33.01 1.77 -22.84
C SER A 111 -31.95 0.80 -23.40
N ASP A 112 -31.06 1.24 -24.25
CA ASP A 112 -30.09 0.33 -24.88
C ASP A 112 -28.63 0.75 -24.63
N LYS A 113 -28.41 1.71 -23.71
CA LYS A 113 -27.05 2.20 -23.47
C LYS A 113 -26.44 1.56 -22.25
N GLN A 114 -25.20 1.14 -22.41
CA GLN A 114 -24.35 0.66 -21.32
C GLN A 114 -23.06 1.47 -21.34
N TYR A 115 -22.59 1.84 -20.18
CA TYR A 115 -21.31 2.55 -20.03
C TYR A 115 -20.44 1.82 -19.03
N LYS A 116 -19.17 1.73 -19.38
CA LYS A 116 -18.14 1.15 -18.51
C LYS A 116 -17.34 2.29 -17.89
N ILE A 117 -17.49 2.51 -16.59
CA ILE A 117 -16.82 3.57 -15.86
C ILE A 117 -15.77 2.93 -14.96
N VAL A 118 -14.51 3.38 -15.05
CA VAL A 118 -13.49 3.01 -14.08
C VAL A 118 -13.35 4.14 -13.07
N LEU A 119 -13.50 3.80 -11.80
CA LEU A 119 -13.26 4.70 -10.69
C LEU A 119 -11.94 4.31 -10.02
N ILE A 120 -11.04 5.28 -9.87
CA ILE A 120 -9.75 5.12 -9.20
C ILE A 120 -9.69 6.11 -8.05
N SER A 121 -9.26 5.68 -6.87
CA SER A 121 -8.98 6.59 -5.76
C SER A 121 -7.69 6.20 -5.05
N ASP A 122 -7.15 7.12 -4.24
CA ASP A 122 -6.03 6.87 -3.33
C ASP A 122 -4.81 6.25 -4.02
N ILE A 123 -4.36 6.91 -5.07
CA ILE A 123 -3.18 6.46 -5.84
C ILE A 123 -1.91 6.64 -5.00
N HIS A 124 -1.85 7.71 -4.19
CA HIS A 124 -0.78 8.01 -3.24
C HIS A 124 0.62 7.98 -3.87
N LEU A 125 0.77 8.64 -5.03
CA LEU A 125 2.10 8.75 -5.65
C LEU A 125 3.04 9.52 -4.73
N GLY A 126 4.25 9.01 -4.56
CA GLY A 126 5.24 9.58 -3.66
C GLY A 126 6.56 8.81 -3.72
N ARG A 127 7.29 8.78 -2.60
CA ARG A 127 8.59 8.10 -2.54
C ARG A 127 8.49 6.59 -2.76
N GLU A 128 7.41 5.97 -2.28
CA GLU A 128 7.22 4.52 -2.36
C GLU A 128 6.56 4.09 -3.67
N LEU A 129 5.61 4.88 -4.15
CA LEU A 129 4.80 4.60 -5.33
C LEU A 129 5.11 5.66 -6.40
N GLY A 130 6.05 5.35 -7.27
CA GLY A 130 6.52 6.28 -8.31
C GLY A 130 6.05 5.91 -9.72
N TYR A 131 6.87 6.23 -10.70
CA TYR A 131 6.58 6.07 -12.13
C TYR A 131 6.09 4.67 -12.51
N ASP A 132 6.82 3.62 -12.07
CA ASP A 132 6.50 2.25 -12.47
C ASP A 132 5.12 1.80 -11.94
N TYR A 133 4.78 2.23 -10.72
CA TYR A 133 3.46 1.95 -10.14
C TYR A 133 2.35 2.67 -10.94
N SER A 134 2.55 3.95 -11.21
CA SER A 134 1.62 4.77 -12.00
C SER A 134 1.40 4.15 -13.39
N LYS A 135 2.48 3.73 -14.05
CA LYS A 135 2.42 3.08 -15.36
C LYS A 135 1.62 1.76 -15.30
N GLY A 136 1.92 0.91 -14.33
CA GLY A 136 1.17 -0.35 -14.14
C GLY A 136 -0.30 -0.12 -13.89
N LEU A 137 -0.64 0.91 -13.11
CA LEU A 137 -2.02 1.31 -12.86
C LEU A 137 -2.73 1.71 -14.16
N VAL A 138 -2.07 2.54 -14.98
CA VAL A 138 -2.63 2.99 -16.28
C VAL A 138 -2.84 1.80 -17.23
N GLU A 139 -1.88 0.89 -17.30
CA GLU A 139 -2.02 -0.33 -18.11
C GLU A 139 -3.23 -1.16 -17.65
N LEU A 140 -3.40 -1.30 -16.32
CA LEU A 140 -4.51 -2.05 -15.73
C LEU A 140 -5.87 -1.40 -16.07
N VAL A 141 -5.95 -0.06 -15.98
CA VAL A 141 -7.15 0.72 -16.30
C VAL A 141 -7.48 0.61 -17.79
N ASN A 142 -6.49 0.85 -18.66
CA ASN A 142 -6.70 0.81 -20.12
C ASN A 142 -7.10 -0.60 -20.60
N ALA A 143 -6.61 -1.65 -19.93
CA ALA A 143 -7.01 -3.04 -20.22
C ALA A 143 -8.51 -3.26 -19.98
N GLN A 144 -9.15 -2.44 -19.12
CA GLN A 144 -10.60 -2.53 -18.90
C GLN A 144 -11.40 -1.92 -20.04
N LYS A 145 -10.77 -1.12 -20.92
CA LYS A 145 -11.43 -0.40 -22.04
C LYS A 145 -12.62 0.44 -21.53
N PRO A 146 -12.38 1.38 -20.59
CA PRO A 146 -13.46 2.18 -20.03
C PRO A 146 -14.01 3.19 -21.03
N ASP A 147 -15.29 3.53 -20.92
CA ASP A 147 -15.88 4.69 -21.62
C ASP A 147 -15.51 6.00 -20.90
N LEU A 148 -15.37 5.94 -19.57
CA LEU A 148 -15.06 7.10 -18.71
C LEU A 148 -14.14 6.64 -17.59
N VAL A 149 -13.15 7.47 -17.24
CA VAL A 149 -12.32 7.24 -16.07
C VAL A 149 -12.57 8.38 -15.06
N LEU A 150 -12.84 8.02 -13.82
CA LEU A 150 -13.00 8.96 -12.71
C LEU A 150 -11.86 8.74 -11.71
N ILE A 151 -11.14 9.80 -11.38
CA ILE A 151 -10.11 9.77 -10.34
C ILE A 151 -10.64 10.55 -9.14
N ALA A 152 -10.88 9.84 -8.03
CA ALA A 152 -11.55 10.37 -6.85
C ALA A 152 -10.55 10.67 -5.72
N GLY A 153 -9.75 11.72 -5.90
CA GLY A 153 -8.87 12.24 -4.87
C GLY A 153 -7.58 11.44 -4.61
N ASP A 154 -6.83 11.92 -3.66
CA ASP A 154 -5.59 11.35 -3.11
C ASP A 154 -4.61 10.75 -4.13
N ILE A 155 -4.32 11.54 -5.17
CA ILE A 155 -3.37 11.15 -6.21
C ILE A 155 -1.93 11.20 -5.68
N MET A 156 -1.64 12.16 -4.81
CA MET A 156 -0.28 12.48 -4.35
C MET A 156 -0.20 12.47 -2.84
N ASP A 157 0.77 11.74 -2.29
CA ASP A 157 0.87 11.50 -0.85
C ASP A 157 1.83 12.44 -0.13
N GLU A 158 2.86 12.93 -0.80
CA GLU A 158 3.95 13.65 -0.16
C GLU A 158 4.34 14.92 -0.93
N ARG A 159 5.59 15.29 -0.76
CA ARG A 159 6.14 16.47 -1.39
C ARG A 159 6.21 16.31 -2.91
N LEU A 160 5.73 17.29 -3.62
CA LEU A 160 5.71 17.35 -5.08
C LEU A 160 7.06 17.05 -5.72
N GLN A 161 8.16 17.33 -5.01
CA GLN A 161 9.49 17.12 -5.55
C GLN A 161 9.74 15.69 -6.01
N TYR A 162 9.36 14.70 -5.20
CA TYR A 162 9.56 13.27 -5.56
C TYR A 162 8.78 12.90 -6.82
N ILE A 163 7.58 13.43 -6.93
CA ILE A 163 6.68 13.18 -8.05
C ILE A 163 7.25 13.78 -9.34
N ILE A 164 7.81 14.99 -9.23
CA ILE A 164 8.44 15.71 -10.36
C ILE A 164 9.74 15.02 -10.78
N GLU A 165 10.60 14.66 -9.82
CA GLU A 165 11.89 14.02 -10.12
C GLU A 165 11.74 12.67 -10.83
N GLU A 166 10.69 11.91 -10.52
CA GLU A 166 10.40 10.62 -11.16
C GLU A 166 9.43 10.73 -12.33
N ASP A 167 8.86 11.92 -12.56
CA ASP A 167 7.78 12.14 -13.54
C ASP A 167 6.62 11.15 -13.33
N SER A 168 6.27 10.92 -12.06
CA SER A 168 5.32 9.86 -11.65
C SER A 168 3.90 10.12 -12.17
N LEU A 169 3.58 11.37 -12.54
CA LEU A 169 2.28 11.72 -13.12
C LEU A 169 2.22 11.51 -14.64
N ALA A 170 3.38 11.36 -15.30
CA ALA A 170 3.40 11.26 -16.77
C ALA A 170 2.55 10.09 -17.30
N PRO A 171 2.61 8.88 -16.71
CA PRO A 171 1.79 7.78 -17.22
C PRO A 171 0.28 8.06 -17.18
N LEU A 172 -0.20 8.87 -16.22
CA LEU A 172 -1.65 9.18 -16.13
C LEU A 172 -2.18 9.89 -17.38
N LYS A 173 -1.31 10.55 -18.16
CA LYS A 173 -1.68 11.17 -19.44
C LYS A 173 -2.03 10.12 -20.50
N GLU A 174 -1.64 8.87 -20.30
CA GLU A 174 -1.88 7.77 -21.23
C GLU A 174 -3.20 7.02 -20.94
N LEU A 175 -3.99 7.49 -19.96
CA LEU A 175 -5.33 6.95 -19.72
C LEU A 175 -6.23 7.18 -20.94
N GLN A 176 -6.93 6.12 -21.34
CA GLN A 176 -7.75 6.11 -22.55
C GLN A 176 -9.22 5.87 -22.19
N ALA A 177 -10.05 6.88 -22.47
CA ALA A 177 -11.50 6.77 -22.28
C ALA A 177 -12.20 7.72 -23.29
N PRO A 178 -13.09 7.20 -24.14
CA PRO A 178 -13.76 8.04 -25.16
C PRO A 178 -14.55 9.22 -24.58
N LEU A 179 -15.10 9.08 -23.36
CA LEU A 179 -15.84 10.17 -22.69
C LEU A 179 -14.93 11.01 -21.79
N GLY A 180 -13.62 10.72 -21.75
CA GLY A 180 -12.62 11.50 -21.02
C GLY A 180 -12.21 10.91 -19.66
N VAL A 181 -11.36 11.66 -19.03
CA VAL A 181 -10.84 11.33 -17.68
C VAL A 181 -11.14 12.51 -16.77
N UNK A 182 -11.83 12.32 -15.78
CA UNK A 182 -12.26 13.29 -14.90
C UNK A 182 -11.58 13.15 -13.57
N UNK A 183 -11.06 14.15 -12.96
CA UNK A 183 -10.53 14.17 -11.63
C UNK A 183 -11.54 14.79 -10.74
N UNK A 184 -12.03 14.14 -10.00
CA UNK A 184 -12.98 14.51 -9.02
C UNK A 184 -12.24 14.88 -7.76
N UNK A 185 -12.42 15.87 -7.35
CA UNK A 185 -11.73 16.43 -6.23
C UNK A 185 -12.09 15.87 -4.90
N GLU A 186 -13.13 15.43 -4.47
CA GLU A 186 -13.41 14.90 -3.13
C GLU A 186 -14.43 13.76 -3.13
N LEU A 187 -13.97 12.54 -3.08
CA LEU A 187 -14.78 11.38 -2.63
C LEU A 187 -13.84 10.31 -2.00
N MET A 188 -14.31 9.64 -0.98
CA MET A 188 -13.52 8.88 0.01
C MET A 188 -13.23 7.41 -0.34
N GLU A 189 -12.03 6.99 0.02
CA GLU A 189 -11.49 5.61 0.17
C GLU A 189 -11.18 4.78 -1.09
N THR A 190 -10.04 4.12 -1.01
CA THR A 190 -9.33 3.39 -2.08
C THR A 190 -10.12 2.25 -2.70
N MET A 191 -10.58 2.43 -3.93
CA MET A 191 -11.14 1.30 -4.68
C MET A 191 -11.15 1.59 -6.18
N ILE A 192 -10.65 0.66 -6.98
CA ILE A 192 -10.95 0.66 -8.40
C ILE A 192 -12.31 -0.03 -8.56
N ILE A 193 -13.35 0.74 -8.81
CA ILE A 193 -14.67 0.20 -9.07
C ILE A 193 -14.92 0.30 -10.57
N LEU A 194 -15.22 -0.82 -11.19
CA LEU A 194 -15.69 -0.87 -12.54
C LEU A 194 -17.22 -0.85 -12.50
N ILE A 195 -17.80 0.30 -12.82
CA ILE A 195 -19.25 0.46 -12.81
C ILE A 195 -19.79 0.20 -14.22
N GLY A 196 -20.44 -0.92 -14.38
CA GLY A 196 -21.23 -1.20 -15.58
C GLY A 196 -22.62 -0.59 -15.39
N LEU A 197 -22.91 0.48 -16.14
CA LEU A 197 -24.26 1.06 -16.13
C LEU A 197 -25.06 0.39 -17.22
N THR A 198 -26.15 -0.27 -16.84
CA THR A 198 -27.09 -0.91 -17.78
C THR A 198 -28.47 -0.33 -17.56
N SER A 199 -29.25 -0.25 -18.63
CA SER A 199 -30.66 0.15 -18.62
C SER A 199 -31.57 -1.02 -18.24
#